data_f65d74b8c27ce790831d79c72b6610f0
#
_entry.id   f65d74b8c27ce790831d79c72b6610f0
#
_cell.length_a   1.000
_cell.length_b   1.000
_cell.length_c   1.000
_cell.angle_alpha   90.00
_cell.angle_beta   90.00
_cell.angle_gamma   90.00
#
_symmetry.space_group_name_H-M   'P 1'
#
loop_
_entity.id
_entity.type
_entity.pdbx_description
1 polymer ?
#
loop_
_entity_poly.entity_id
_entity_poly.type
_entity_poly.pdbx_seq_one_letter_code
_entity_poly.pdbx_strand_id
1 'polypeptide(L)'
;METKIYLAYGSNMDLAQMKVRCPGARLLGAGRLDGWRLLFKGSRTGAYATIEREAGKHVPVLLWRVTAEDEKSLDRYEGFPDFYYKRQIQAVTVNAAGRDCGRTRGMAYVMHEKRRFCLPQGWYAALLERAYENFGFEKEILREALAYTAEHC
;
A
#
# COMPACT_ATOMS: atom_id res chain seq x y z
N MET A 1 -21.40 -12.89 -6.18
CA MET A 1 -20.97 -11.75 -5.33
C MET A 1 -19.87 -10.98 -6.05
N GLU A 2 -20.06 -9.70 -6.20
CA GLU A 2 -19.04 -8.87 -6.80
C GLU A 2 -17.85 -8.70 -5.88
N THR A 3 -16.68 -8.80 -6.46
CA THR A 3 -15.44 -8.56 -5.75
C THR A 3 -14.58 -7.60 -6.55
N LYS A 4 -13.63 -6.96 -5.86
CA LYS A 4 -12.67 -6.05 -6.48
C LYS A 4 -11.26 -6.47 -6.10
N ILE A 5 -10.30 -6.04 -6.91
CA ILE A 5 -8.89 -6.19 -6.56
C ILE A 5 -8.45 -4.94 -5.83
N TYR A 6 -7.88 -5.14 -4.65
CA TYR A 6 -7.32 -4.09 -3.81
C TYR A 6 -5.81 -4.23 -3.77
N LEU A 7 -5.11 -3.14 -4.04
CA LEU A 7 -3.65 -3.08 -4.06
C LEU A 7 -3.17 -2.46 -2.76
N ALA A 8 -2.59 -3.28 -1.90
CA ALA A 8 -2.14 -2.86 -0.57
C ALA A 8 -0.62 -2.66 -0.56
N TYR A 9 -0.18 -1.45 -0.23
CA TYR A 9 1.25 -1.12 -0.16
C TYR A 9 1.68 -0.65 1.24
N GLY A 10 0.74 -0.56 2.17
CA GLY A 10 0.99 -0.11 3.54
C GLY A 10 0.63 -1.17 4.57
N SER A 11 -0.05 -0.76 5.65
CA SER A 11 -0.33 -1.65 6.79
C SER A 11 -1.17 -2.87 6.42
N ASN A 12 -1.93 -2.80 5.33
CA ASN A 12 -2.76 -3.94 4.88
C ASN A 12 -1.96 -5.01 4.15
N MET A 13 -0.64 -4.90 4.15
CA MET A 13 0.25 -6.02 3.84
C MET A 13 0.45 -6.94 5.04
N ASP A 14 0.01 -6.53 6.22
CA ASP A 14 0.02 -7.37 7.42
C ASP A 14 -1.20 -8.30 7.38
N LEU A 15 -0.96 -9.60 7.26
CA LEU A 15 -2.01 -10.59 7.09
C LEU A 15 -2.94 -10.65 8.31
N ALA A 16 -2.41 -10.49 9.51
CA ALA A 16 -3.20 -10.53 10.73
C ALA A 16 -4.18 -9.34 10.81
N GLN A 17 -3.72 -8.15 10.45
CA GLN A 17 -4.59 -6.97 10.41
C GLN A 17 -5.66 -7.10 9.34
N MET A 18 -5.30 -7.58 8.15
CA MET A 18 -6.29 -7.75 7.08
C MET A 18 -7.35 -8.78 7.44
N LYS A 19 -6.98 -9.85 8.14
CA LYS A 19 -7.93 -10.86 8.56
C LYS A 19 -9.01 -10.30 9.47
N VAL A 20 -8.64 -9.40 10.37
CA VAL A 20 -9.58 -8.74 11.28
C VAL A 20 -10.40 -7.69 10.55
N ARG A 21 -9.73 -6.87 9.74
CA ARG A 21 -10.34 -5.73 9.06
C ARG A 21 -11.27 -6.15 7.92
N CYS A 22 -10.86 -7.16 7.18
CA CYS A 22 -11.55 -7.65 5.99
C CYS A 22 -11.64 -9.17 6.00
N PRO A 23 -12.59 -9.75 6.77
CA PRO A 23 -12.68 -11.21 6.90
C PRO A 23 -12.95 -11.94 5.59
N GLY A 24 -13.57 -11.26 4.62
CA GLY A 24 -13.88 -11.86 3.32
C GLY A 24 -12.76 -11.74 2.29
N ALA A 25 -11.66 -11.07 2.64
CA ALA A 25 -10.57 -10.84 1.69
C ALA A 25 -9.75 -12.11 1.46
N ARG A 26 -9.28 -12.26 0.21
CA ARG A 26 -8.41 -13.37 -0.17
C ARG A 26 -7.13 -12.81 -0.80
N LEU A 27 -5.99 -13.27 -0.30
CA LEU A 27 -4.70 -12.89 -0.86
C LEU A 27 -4.52 -13.58 -2.21
N LEU A 28 -4.33 -12.77 -3.26
CA LEU A 28 -4.10 -13.29 -4.61
C LEU A 28 -2.62 -13.46 -4.92
N GLY A 29 -1.77 -12.62 -4.34
CA GLY A 29 -0.35 -12.68 -4.59
C GLY A 29 0.31 -11.32 -4.42
N ALA A 30 1.51 -11.20 -4.97
CA ALA A 30 2.31 -10.00 -4.90
C ALA A 30 2.46 -9.35 -6.27
N GLY A 31 2.82 -8.09 -6.29
CA GLY A 31 3.07 -7.34 -7.50
C GLY A 31 3.81 -6.05 -7.22
N ARG A 32 3.86 -5.18 -8.21
CA ARG A 32 4.46 -3.86 -8.05
C ARG A 32 3.73 -2.83 -8.90
N LEU A 33 3.83 -1.59 -8.47
CA LEU A 33 3.27 -0.43 -9.17
C LEU A 33 4.42 0.33 -9.81
N ASP A 34 4.63 0.13 -11.11
CA ASP A 34 5.68 0.84 -11.85
C ASP A 34 5.28 2.29 -12.08
N GLY A 35 6.23 3.21 -11.95
CA GLY A 35 5.99 4.62 -12.12
C GLY A 35 5.40 5.32 -10.90
N TRP A 36 5.53 4.71 -9.74
CA TRP A 36 5.08 5.24 -8.46
C TRP A 36 6.20 5.15 -7.44
N ARG A 37 6.19 6.05 -6.47
CA ARG A 37 7.13 6.02 -5.35
C ARG A 37 6.38 5.99 -4.03
N LEU A 38 6.97 5.35 -3.05
CA LEU A 38 6.44 5.29 -1.68
C LEU A 38 6.89 6.53 -0.91
N LEU A 39 5.95 7.12 -0.17
CA LEU A 39 6.19 8.29 0.68
C LEU A 39 5.43 8.13 1.98
N PHE A 40 5.79 8.93 2.98
CA PHE A 40 5.06 9.01 4.25
C PHE A 40 4.57 10.44 4.45
N LYS A 41 3.28 10.57 4.66
CA LYS A 41 2.62 11.86 4.88
C LYS A 41 1.52 11.69 5.92
N GLY A 42 1.04 12.78 6.44
CA GLY A 42 -0.06 12.68 7.38
C GLY A 42 -0.40 13.98 8.06
N SER A 43 -0.89 13.84 9.28
CA SER A 43 -1.26 14.93 10.15
C SER A 43 -0.42 14.89 11.41
N ARG A 44 -0.73 15.80 12.37
CA ARG A 44 -0.06 15.84 13.67
C ARG A 44 -0.21 14.54 14.47
N THR A 45 -1.30 13.80 14.21
CA THR A 45 -1.62 12.59 14.99
C THR A 45 -0.99 11.34 14.43
N GLY A 46 -0.41 11.39 13.20
CA GLY A 46 0.28 10.24 12.64
C GLY A 46 0.56 10.41 11.17
N ALA A 47 1.59 9.72 10.73
CA ALA A 47 1.97 9.64 9.34
C ALA A 47 1.83 8.21 8.86
N TYR A 48 1.42 8.06 7.62
CA TYR A 48 1.13 6.76 7.01
C TYR A 48 1.67 6.73 5.59
N ALA A 49 1.77 5.52 5.05
CA ALA A 49 2.26 5.33 3.68
C ALA A 49 1.28 5.90 2.66
N THR A 50 1.81 6.50 1.63
CA THR A 50 1.09 6.89 0.43
C THR A 50 2.01 6.73 -0.78
N ILE A 51 1.45 6.86 -1.97
CA ILE A 51 2.24 6.78 -3.20
C ILE A 51 1.95 7.98 -4.08
N GLU A 52 2.95 8.39 -4.84
CA GLU A 52 2.81 9.45 -5.84
C GLU A 52 3.57 9.04 -7.10
N ARG A 53 3.18 9.60 -8.23
CA ARG A 53 3.81 9.27 -9.50
C ARG A 53 5.26 9.72 -9.53
N GLU A 54 6.14 8.81 -9.98
CA GLU A 54 7.56 9.10 -10.17
C GLU A 54 8.14 8.12 -11.19
N ALA A 55 8.53 8.62 -12.35
CA ALA A 55 9.13 7.79 -13.39
C ALA A 55 10.40 7.11 -12.88
N GLY A 56 10.56 5.83 -13.22
CA GLY A 56 11.73 5.06 -12.83
C GLY A 56 11.67 4.43 -11.45
N LYS A 57 10.63 4.72 -10.68
CA LYS A 57 10.42 4.12 -9.36
C LYS A 57 9.34 3.06 -9.41
N HIS A 58 9.28 2.22 -8.41
CA HIS A 58 8.19 1.25 -8.26
C HIS A 58 7.93 0.98 -6.78
N VAL A 59 6.72 0.50 -6.48
CA VAL A 59 6.28 0.20 -5.12
C VAL A 59 5.74 -1.22 -5.09
N PRO A 60 6.23 -2.08 -4.18
CA PRO A 60 5.67 -3.43 -4.05
C PRO A 60 4.28 -3.39 -3.41
N VAL A 61 3.43 -4.30 -3.84
CA VAL A 61 2.05 -4.41 -3.34
C VAL A 61 1.67 -5.86 -3.10
N LEU A 62 0.68 -6.05 -2.23
CA LEU A 62 -0.09 -7.28 -2.19
C LEU A 62 -1.41 -7.05 -2.89
N LEU A 63 -1.85 -8.06 -3.64
CA LEU A 63 -3.12 -8.03 -4.33
C LEU A 63 -4.13 -8.84 -3.53
N TRP A 64 -5.21 -8.19 -3.15
CA TRP A 64 -6.30 -8.81 -2.40
C TRP A 64 -7.58 -8.79 -3.23
N ARG A 65 -8.33 -9.88 -3.18
CA ARG A 65 -9.70 -9.88 -3.66
C ARG A 65 -10.59 -9.53 -2.48
N VAL A 66 -11.35 -8.45 -2.59
CA VAL A 66 -12.16 -7.94 -1.48
C VAL A 66 -13.63 -7.90 -1.88
N THR A 67 -14.50 -8.16 -0.91
CA THR A 67 -15.96 -8.08 -1.08
C THR A 67 -16.41 -6.62 -0.90
N ALA A 68 -17.70 -6.36 -1.21
CA ALA A 68 -18.27 -5.04 -0.96
C ALA A 68 -18.24 -4.67 0.53
N GLU A 69 -18.46 -5.64 1.41
CA GLU A 69 -18.40 -5.39 2.86
C GLU A 69 -16.98 -5.09 3.31
N ASP A 70 -15.99 -5.81 2.75
CA ASP A 70 -14.58 -5.54 3.01
C ASP A 70 -14.20 -4.13 2.57
N GLU A 71 -14.68 -3.70 1.41
CA GLU A 71 -14.41 -2.36 0.91
C GLU A 71 -14.96 -1.29 1.85
N LYS A 72 -16.16 -1.50 2.40
CA LYS A 72 -16.71 -0.58 3.40
C LYS A 72 -15.82 -0.48 4.63
N SER A 73 -15.28 -1.58 5.09
CA SER A 73 -14.36 -1.59 6.21
C SER A 73 -13.06 -0.86 5.88
N LEU A 74 -12.52 -1.06 4.67
CA LEU A 74 -11.35 -0.34 4.20
C LEU A 74 -11.62 1.16 4.12
N ASP A 75 -12.77 1.55 3.57
CA ASP A 75 -13.14 2.96 3.46
C ASP A 75 -13.13 3.66 4.83
N ARG A 76 -13.68 3.00 5.84
CA ARG A 76 -13.67 3.55 7.19
C ARG A 76 -12.25 3.64 7.76
N TYR A 77 -11.47 2.59 7.57
CA TYR A 77 -10.10 2.55 8.08
C TYR A 77 -9.23 3.63 7.45
N GLU A 78 -9.37 3.83 6.14
CA GLU A 78 -8.56 4.79 5.39
C GLU A 78 -9.09 6.23 5.47
N GLY A 79 -10.25 6.44 6.09
CA GLY A 79 -10.88 7.77 6.14
C GLY A 79 -11.27 8.28 4.75
N PHE A 80 -11.76 7.39 3.92
CA PHE A 80 -12.22 7.73 2.58
C PHE A 80 -13.55 8.52 2.66
N PRO A 81 -13.73 9.57 1.88
CA PRO A 81 -12.84 10.13 0.86
C PRO A 81 -11.93 11.26 1.35
N ASP A 82 -11.97 11.60 2.65
CA ASP A 82 -11.33 12.82 3.16
C ASP A 82 -9.82 12.68 3.32
N PHE A 83 -9.36 11.61 3.97
CA PHE A 83 -7.93 11.41 4.21
C PHE A 83 -7.26 10.74 3.02
N TYR A 84 -7.83 9.62 2.56
CA TYR A 84 -7.41 8.93 1.34
C TYR A 84 -8.54 8.98 0.31
N TYR A 85 -8.16 8.95 -0.97
CA TYR A 85 -9.10 8.74 -2.07
C TYR A 85 -8.69 7.49 -2.86
N LYS A 86 -9.57 7.03 -3.73
CA LYS A 86 -9.33 5.79 -4.49
C LYS A 86 -8.84 6.08 -5.89
N ARG A 87 -7.87 5.27 -6.35
CA ARG A 87 -7.40 5.30 -7.72
C ARG A 87 -7.37 3.90 -8.29
N GLN A 88 -7.68 3.78 -9.57
CA GLN A 88 -7.44 2.57 -10.34
C GLN A 88 -6.03 2.63 -10.88
N ILE A 89 -5.21 1.63 -10.54
CA ILE A 89 -3.81 1.58 -10.93
C ILE A 89 -3.52 0.23 -11.54
N GLN A 90 -2.71 0.21 -12.58
CA GLN A 90 -2.24 -1.04 -13.16
C GLN A 90 -1.05 -1.56 -12.37
N ALA A 91 -1.14 -2.82 -11.94
CA ALA A 91 -0.07 -3.50 -11.25
C ALA A 91 0.54 -4.58 -12.16
N VAL A 92 1.84 -4.76 -12.04
CA VAL A 92 2.52 -5.92 -12.62
C VAL A 92 2.48 -7.02 -11.58
N THR A 93 1.93 -8.17 -11.92
CA THR A 93 1.86 -9.31 -11.01
C THR A 93 3.16 -10.10 -11.07
N VAL A 94 3.59 -10.59 -9.92
CA VAL A 94 4.88 -11.29 -9.77
C VAL A 94 4.60 -12.65 -9.14
N ASN A 95 5.20 -13.70 -9.73
CA ASN A 95 5.02 -15.05 -9.21
C ASN A 95 5.97 -15.34 -8.04
N ALA A 96 5.85 -16.55 -7.47
CA ALA A 96 6.66 -16.97 -6.32
C ALA A 96 8.16 -16.98 -6.62
N ALA A 97 8.55 -17.08 -7.89
CA ALA A 97 9.96 -17.04 -8.32
C ALA A 97 10.47 -15.60 -8.51
N GLY A 98 9.63 -14.59 -8.26
CA GLY A 98 10.00 -13.19 -8.42
C GLY A 98 9.95 -12.70 -9.86
N ARG A 99 9.29 -13.44 -10.75
CA ARG A 99 9.19 -13.08 -12.17
C ARG A 99 7.84 -12.47 -12.49
N ASP A 100 7.86 -11.50 -13.41
CA ASP A 100 6.64 -10.89 -13.92
C ASP A 100 5.78 -11.97 -14.59
N CYS A 101 4.49 -12.02 -14.22
CA CYS A 101 3.58 -13.03 -14.76
C CYS A 101 2.27 -12.46 -15.27
N GLY A 102 2.15 -11.15 -15.37
CA GLY A 102 0.97 -10.52 -15.93
C GLY A 102 0.75 -9.12 -15.41
N ARG A 103 -0.40 -8.56 -15.75
CA ARG A 103 -0.82 -7.23 -15.33
C ARG A 103 -2.28 -7.29 -14.93
N THR A 104 -2.65 -6.48 -13.94
CA THR A 104 -4.03 -6.35 -13.53
C THR A 104 -4.28 -4.93 -13.02
N ARG A 105 -5.53 -4.47 -13.13
CA ARG A 105 -5.92 -3.20 -12.55
C ARG A 105 -6.56 -3.48 -11.20
N GLY A 106 -6.25 -2.62 -10.25
CA GLY A 106 -6.86 -2.71 -8.94
C GLY A 106 -7.05 -1.34 -8.33
N MET A 107 -7.78 -1.31 -7.24
CA MET A 107 -8.07 -0.09 -6.48
C MET A 107 -7.00 0.06 -5.41
N ALA A 108 -6.44 1.27 -5.31
CA ALA A 108 -5.53 1.64 -4.24
C ALA A 108 -6.04 2.90 -3.55
N TYR A 109 -5.81 3.00 -2.26
CA TYR A 109 -6.06 4.23 -1.51
C TYR A 109 -4.83 5.09 -1.58
N VAL A 110 -5.01 6.35 -1.99
CA VAL A 110 -3.92 7.31 -2.13
C VAL A 110 -4.26 8.53 -1.28
N MET A 111 -3.31 8.97 -0.47
CA MET A 111 -3.51 10.16 0.37
C MET A 111 -3.56 11.41 -0.51
N HIS A 112 -4.40 12.38 -0.14
CA HIS A 112 -4.43 13.64 -0.86
C HIS A 112 -3.03 14.26 -0.85
N GLU A 113 -2.55 14.68 -2.01
CA GLU A 113 -1.17 15.08 -2.23
C GLU A 113 -0.74 16.30 -1.42
N LYS A 114 -1.71 17.11 -0.99
CA LYS A 114 -1.44 18.30 -0.17
C LYS A 114 -1.04 18.01 1.27
N ARG A 115 -1.18 16.75 1.71
CA ARG A 115 -0.76 16.37 3.05
C ARG A 115 0.74 16.55 3.22
N ARG A 116 1.16 16.86 4.44
CA ARG A 116 2.57 17.13 4.73
C ARG A 116 3.39 15.86 4.82
N PHE A 117 4.63 15.93 4.39
CA PHE A 117 5.60 14.90 4.70
C PHE A 117 5.78 14.80 6.21
N CYS A 118 5.74 13.59 6.73
CA CYS A 118 5.92 13.33 8.14
C CYS A 118 6.41 11.90 8.32
N LEU A 119 7.41 11.72 9.18
CA LEU A 119 7.93 10.38 9.45
C LEU A 119 6.92 9.57 10.25
N PRO A 120 6.71 8.30 9.90
CA PRO A 120 5.80 7.45 10.64
C PRO A 120 6.36 7.08 12.01
N GLN A 121 5.48 6.67 12.92
CA GLN A 121 5.91 6.14 14.20
C GLN A 121 6.67 4.82 13.98
N GLY A 122 7.57 4.53 14.93
CA GLY A 122 8.44 3.37 14.82
C GLY A 122 7.70 2.04 14.66
N TRP A 123 6.56 1.88 15.36
CA TRP A 123 5.77 0.64 15.25
C TRP A 123 5.21 0.45 13.83
N TYR A 124 4.81 1.55 13.18
CA TYR A 124 4.26 1.49 11.82
C TYR A 124 5.36 1.16 10.80
N ALA A 125 6.51 1.82 10.92
CA ALA A 125 7.66 1.53 10.07
C ALA A 125 8.13 0.08 10.24
N ALA A 126 8.16 -0.42 11.47
CA ALA A 126 8.54 -1.80 11.75
C ALA A 126 7.54 -2.80 11.16
N LEU A 127 6.24 -2.46 11.17
CA LEU A 127 5.22 -3.28 10.56
C LEU A 127 5.44 -3.43 9.06
N LEU A 128 5.76 -2.34 8.37
CA LEU A 128 6.05 -2.36 6.94
C LEU A 128 7.33 -3.15 6.65
N GLU A 129 8.35 -2.97 7.47
CA GLU A 129 9.60 -3.70 7.30
C GLU A 129 9.39 -5.21 7.41
N ARG A 130 8.58 -5.65 8.38
CA ARG A 130 8.25 -7.07 8.51
C ARG A 130 7.49 -7.59 7.29
N ALA A 131 6.57 -6.80 6.74
CA ALA A 131 5.85 -7.19 5.54
C ALA A 131 6.81 -7.34 4.35
N TYR A 132 7.75 -6.43 4.20
CA TYR A 132 8.76 -6.52 3.15
C TYR A 132 9.59 -7.78 3.30
N GLU A 133 10.00 -8.12 4.52
CA GLU A 133 10.73 -9.35 4.80
C GLU A 133 9.91 -10.59 4.48
N ASN A 134 8.65 -10.61 4.92
CA ASN A 134 7.78 -11.77 4.74
C ASN A 134 7.49 -12.09 3.28
N PHE A 135 7.44 -11.06 2.43
CA PHE A 135 7.12 -11.24 1.01
C PHE A 135 8.33 -11.08 0.09
N GLY A 136 9.51 -10.90 0.65
CA GLY A 136 10.74 -10.81 -0.14
C GLY A 136 10.85 -9.52 -0.95
N PHE A 137 10.23 -8.44 -0.50
CA PHE A 137 10.32 -7.15 -1.17
C PHE A 137 11.64 -6.46 -0.85
N GLU A 138 12.10 -5.61 -1.77
CA GLU A 138 13.35 -4.87 -1.61
C GLU A 138 13.22 -3.82 -0.51
N LYS A 139 13.93 -4.03 0.61
CA LYS A 139 13.90 -3.10 1.74
C LYS A 139 14.44 -1.72 1.40
N GLU A 140 15.25 -1.61 0.36
CA GLU A 140 15.80 -0.33 -0.10
C GLU A 140 14.69 0.65 -0.48
N ILE A 141 13.59 0.15 -1.05
CA ILE A 141 12.43 0.97 -1.39
C ILE A 141 11.87 1.66 -0.14
N LEU A 142 11.76 0.90 0.94
CA LEU A 142 11.28 1.42 2.23
C LEU A 142 12.27 2.42 2.82
N ARG A 143 13.57 2.12 2.77
CA ARG A 143 14.62 3.01 3.26
C ARG A 143 14.65 4.33 2.50
N GLU A 144 14.55 4.27 1.16
CA GLU A 144 14.47 5.47 0.32
C GLU A 144 13.27 6.32 0.68
N ALA A 145 12.12 5.69 0.89
CA ALA A 145 10.89 6.41 1.25
C ALA A 145 11.05 7.15 2.57
N LEU A 146 11.65 6.50 3.57
CA LEU A 146 11.90 7.11 4.88
C LEU A 146 12.92 8.25 4.77
N ALA A 147 13.99 8.04 4.02
CA ALA A 147 15.03 9.06 3.84
C ALA A 147 14.49 10.29 3.09
N TYR A 148 13.75 10.07 2.02
CA TYR A 148 13.14 11.15 1.25
C TYR A 148 12.16 11.95 2.11
N THR A 149 11.34 11.25 2.87
CA THR A 149 10.39 11.90 3.77
C THR A 149 11.10 12.75 4.81
N ALA A 150 12.17 12.22 5.40
CA ALA A 150 12.96 12.95 6.40
C ALA A 150 13.55 14.25 5.85
N GLU A 151 13.98 14.24 4.59
CA GLU A 151 14.55 15.43 3.94
C GLU A 151 13.50 16.50 3.63
N HIS A 152 12.24 16.13 3.56
CA HIS A 152 11.15 17.02 3.13
C HIS A 152 10.18 17.42 4.24
N CYS A 153 10.31 16.83 5.42
CA CYS A 153 9.44 17.20 6.55
C CYS A 153 10.03 18.25 7.48
#